data_7b3e516b1404da824506417ef46b39b2
#
_entry.id   7b3e516b1404da824506417ef46b39b2
#
_cell.length_a   1.000
_cell.length_b   1.000
_cell.length_c   1.000
_cell.angle_alpha   90.00
_cell.angle_beta   90.00
_cell.angle_gamma   90.00
#
_symmetry.space_group_name_H-M   'P 1'
#
loop_
_entity.id
_entity.type
_entity.pdbx_description
1 polymer ?
#
loop_
_entity_poly.entity_id
_entity_poly.type
_entity_poly.pdbx_seq_one_letter_code
_entity_poly.pdbx_strand_id
1 'polypeptide(L)'
;MNKKKQGLGSTVGIGYISIMLIFTVICLTILAVLGFQAVYSNDRVSGRSERFTREYYAADMEAKKTLAILDEAAVQAAEGFSFEESFTDAAQEIDGVITAMVPEGVRVDYSVVINDRQQLSVSVVFFSSPAGERYRILSWQSGTEADHEESSPAVWDGSDLV
;
A
#
# COMPACT_ATOMS: atom_id res chain seq x y z
N MET A 1 19.78 -0.36 -87.74
CA MET A 1 18.44 -0.58 -87.11
C MET A 1 18.61 -0.73 -85.65
N ASN A 2 18.35 0.37 -84.90
CA ASN A 2 18.55 0.42 -83.46
C ASN A 2 17.21 0.26 -82.78
N LYS A 3 16.93 -0.92 -82.20
CA LYS A 3 15.76 -1.12 -81.34
C LYS A 3 16.00 -0.58 -79.95
N LYS A 4 15.35 0.51 -79.58
CA LYS A 4 15.24 1.07 -78.24
C LYS A 4 14.57 0.03 -77.33
N LYS A 5 15.28 -0.49 -76.35
CA LYS A 5 14.68 -1.14 -75.20
C LYS A 5 14.05 -0.04 -74.35
N GLN A 6 12.74 0.12 -74.42
CA GLN A 6 11.99 0.97 -73.52
C GLN A 6 11.75 0.25 -72.21
N GLY A 7 12.01 0.94 -71.13
CA GLY A 7 12.12 0.46 -69.78
C GLY A 7 10.85 -0.04 -69.16
N LEU A 8 10.97 -1.22 -68.61
CA LEU A 8 10.04 -1.80 -67.60
C LEU A 8 10.34 -1.31 -66.18
N GLY A 9 11.20 -0.29 -66.02
CA GLY A 9 11.69 0.14 -64.70
C GLY A 9 10.79 1.12 -63.95
N SER A 10 9.84 1.81 -64.61
CA SER A 10 9.13 2.91 -63.95
C SER A 10 7.79 2.50 -63.29
N THR A 11 7.20 1.41 -63.71
CA THR A 11 5.91 0.96 -63.14
C THR A 11 6.06 0.23 -61.80
N VAL A 12 7.20 -0.42 -61.58
CA VAL A 12 7.50 -1.10 -60.30
C VAL A 12 7.78 -0.09 -59.17
N GLY A 13 8.37 1.07 -59.48
CA GLY A 13 8.71 2.10 -58.52
C GLY A 13 7.49 2.80 -57.89
N ILE A 14 6.44 3.03 -58.69
CA ILE A 14 5.22 3.71 -58.23
C ILE A 14 4.43 2.83 -57.24
N GLY A 15 4.31 1.53 -57.51
CA GLY A 15 3.66 0.58 -56.61
C GLY A 15 4.38 0.44 -55.27
N TYR A 16 5.72 0.39 -55.27
CA TYR A 16 6.53 0.30 -54.08
C TYR A 16 6.38 1.53 -53.16
N ILE A 17 6.41 2.73 -53.73
CA ILE A 17 6.23 3.99 -53.00
C ILE A 17 4.86 4.04 -52.31
N SER A 18 3.79 3.60 -53.04
CA SER A 18 2.44 3.57 -52.47
C SER A 18 2.33 2.59 -51.28
N ILE A 19 2.93 1.42 -51.37
CA ILE A 19 2.94 0.43 -50.28
C ILE A 19 3.72 0.96 -49.10
N MET A 20 4.89 1.57 -49.29
CA MET A 20 5.68 2.18 -48.24
C MET A 20 4.94 3.30 -47.55
N LEU A 21 4.20 4.14 -48.29
CA LEU A 21 3.41 5.23 -47.71
C LEU A 21 2.30 4.68 -46.81
N ILE A 22 1.54 3.67 -47.30
CA ILE A 22 0.48 3.03 -46.51
C ILE A 22 1.08 2.40 -45.25
N PHE A 23 2.19 1.69 -45.37
CA PHE A 23 2.87 1.07 -44.21
C PHE A 23 3.32 2.12 -43.18
N THR A 24 3.89 3.21 -43.64
CA THR A 24 4.31 4.32 -42.76
C THR A 24 3.13 4.94 -41.99
N VAL A 25 2.00 5.15 -42.72
CA VAL A 25 0.79 5.71 -42.10
C VAL A 25 0.25 4.73 -41.04
N ILE A 26 0.22 3.44 -41.33
CA ILE A 26 -0.24 2.43 -40.35
C ILE A 26 0.67 2.39 -39.16
N CYS A 27 2.00 2.41 -39.30
CA CYS A 27 2.95 2.46 -38.19
C CYS A 27 2.77 3.72 -37.31
N LEU A 28 2.60 4.88 -37.95
CA LEU A 28 2.37 6.12 -37.21
C LEU A 28 1.05 6.12 -36.44
N THR A 29 -0.02 5.57 -37.02
CA THR A 29 -1.32 5.46 -36.34
C THR A 29 -1.25 4.51 -35.14
N ILE A 30 -0.58 3.37 -35.27
CA ILE A 30 -0.38 2.42 -34.17
C ILE A 30 0.43 3.07 -33.04
N LEU A 31 1.53 3.76 -33.37
CA LEU A 31 2.35 4.46 -32.38
C LEU A 31 1.57 5.57 -31.65
N ALA A 32 0.73 6.31 -32.39
CA ALA A 32 -0.11 7.35 -31.80
C ALA A 32 -1.15 6.76 -30.82
N VAL A 33 -1.78 5.66 -31.18
CA VAL A 33 -2.76 4.97 -30.31
C VAL A 33 -2.09 4.40 -29.07
N LEU A 34 -0.92 3.76 -29.21
CA LEU A 34 -0.15 3.23 -28.08
C LEU A 34 0.31 4.36 -27.14
N GLY A 35 0.77 5.47 -27.70
CA GLY A 35 1.17 6.65 -26.91
C GLY A 35 -0.01 7.23 -26.13
N PHE A 36 -1.18 7.34 -26.75
CA PHE A 36 -2.39 7.81 -26.07
C PHE A 36 -2.82 6.86 -24.93
N GLN A 37 -2.80 5.54 -25.17
CA GLN A 37 -3.13 4.56 -24.13
C GLN A 37 -2.17 4.60 -22.95
N ALA A 38 -0.86 4.79 -23.21
CA ALA A 38 0.14 4.91 -22.15
C ALA A 38 -0.12 6.11 -21.24
N VAL A 39 -0.42 7.27 -21.79
CA VAL A 39 -0.77 8.48 -21.03
C VAL A 39 -2.03 8.28 -20.22
N TYR A 40 -3.09 7.74 -20.81
CA TYR A 40 -4.36 7.53 -20.14
C TYR A 40 -4.28 6.50 -19.00
N SER A 41 -3.47 5.44 -19.17
CA SER A 41 -3.22 4.46 -18.13
C SER A 41 -2.43 5.07 -16.94
N ASN A 42 -1.44 5.88 -17.23
CA ASN A 42 -0.60 6.52 -16.21
C ASN A 42 -1.40 7.50 -15.33
N ASP A 43 -2.33 8.23 -15.90
CA ASP A 43 -3.20 9.17 -15.16
C ASP A 43 -4.09 8.44 -14.14
N ARG A 44 -4.64 7.30 -14.51
CA ARG A 44 -5.45 6.46 -13.59
C ARG A 44 -4.63 5.89 -12.43
N VAL A 45 -3.40 5.47 -12.68
CA VAL A 45 -2.50 4.94 -11.64
C VAL A 45 -2.06 6.04 -10.70
N SER A 46 -1.71 7.22 -11.23
CA SER A 46 -1.31 8.38 -10.44
C SER A 46 -2.44 8.86 -9.51
N GLY A 47 -3.66 8.96 -10.01
CA GLY A 47 -4.83 9.35 -9.20
C GLY A 47 -5.15 8.36 -8.06
N ARG A 48 -4.95 7.06 -8.29
CA ARG A 48 -5.12 6.04 -7.23
C ARG A 48 -4.05 6.15 -6.16
N SER A 49 -2.81 6.37 -6.56
CA SER A 49 -1.68 6.51 -5.64
C SER A 49 -1.83 7.76 -4.75
N GLU A 50 -2.24 8.88 -5.33
CA GLU A 50 -2.48 10.11 -4.58
C GLU A 50 -3.61 9.94 -3.56
N ARG A 51 -4.71 9.32 -3.97
CA ARG A 51 -5.84 9.05 -3.09
C ARG A 51 -5.45 8.13 -1.93
N PHE A 52 -4.78 7.02 -2.22
CA PHE A 52 -4.29 6.10 -1.20
C PHE A 52 -3.35 6.79 -0.21
N THR A 53 -2.42 7.59 -0.72
CA THR A 53 -1.49 8.35 0.12
C THR A 53 -2.22 9.27 1.08
N ARG A 54 -3.23 9.98 0.60
CA ARG A 54 -4.05 10.88 1.44
C ARG A 54 -4.84 10.11 2.51
N GLU A 55 -5.48 9.02 2.13
CA GLU A 55 -6.25 8.15 3.04
C GLU A 55 -5.34 7.53 4.11
N TYR A 56 -4.16 7.05 3.71
CA TYR A 56 -3.15 6.52 4.63
C TYR A 56 -2.68 7.56 5.65
N TYR A 57 -2.32 8.77 5.20
CA TYR A 57 -1.89 9.82 6.14
C TYR A 57 -3.00 10.30 7.07
N ALA A 58 -4.26 10.26 6.62
CA ALA A 58 -5.39 10.56 7.50
C ALA A 58 -5.52 9.52 8.62
N ALA A 59 -5.43 8.23 8.28
CA ALA A 59 -5.45 7.14 9.24
C ALA A 59 -4.22 7.16 10.19
N ASP A 60 -3.03 7.46 9.67
CA ASP A 60 -1.80 7.61 10.46
C ASP A 60 -1.90 8.76 11.47
N MET A 61 -2.49 9.88 11.08
CA MET A 61 -2.77 11.00 11.99
C MET A 61 -3.74 10.61 13.10
N GLU A 62 -4.77 9.84 12.78
CA GLU A 62 -5.75 9.35 13.76
C GLU A 62 -5.12 8.33 14.70
N ALA A 63 -4.35 7.38 14.18
CA ALA A 63 -3.60 6.43 15.00
C ALA A 63 -2.62 7.12 15.97
N LYS A 64 -1.95 8.17 15.52
CA LYS A 64 -1.07 8.98 16.38
C LYS A 64 -1.82 9.75 17.46
N LYS A 65 -3.05 10.20 17.18
CA LYS A 65 -3.90 10.84 18.22
C LYS A 65 -4.30 9.82 19.29
N THR A 66 -4.71 8.61 18.88
CA THR A 66 -5.01 7.52 19.82
C THR A 66 -3.78 7.18 20.67
N LEU A 67 -2.60 7.09 20.05
CA LEU A 67 -1.35 6.86 20.78
C LEU A 67 -1.05 7.97 21.79
N ALA A 68 -1.32 9.23 21.46
CA ALA A 68 -1.10 10.35 22.38
C ALA A 68 -2.06 10.30 23.57
N ILE A 69 -3.32 9.90 23.37
CA ILE A 69 -4.29 9.70 24.45
C ILE A 69 -3.85 8.55 25.37
N LEU A 70 -3.38 7.46 24.78
CA LEU A 70 -2.82 6.33 25.54
C LEU A 70 -1.56 6.71 26.33
N ASP A 71 -0.68 7.54 25.75
CA ASP A 71 0.51 8.04 26.45
C ASP A 71 0.13 8.94 27.64
N GLU A 72 -0.89 9.78 27.49
CA GLU A 72 -1.43 10.58 28.59
C GLU A 72 -2.04 9.70 29.69
N ALA A 73 -2.80 8.67 29.32
CA ALA A 73 -3.34 7.69 30.27
C ALA A 73 -2.20 6.93 31.00
N ALA A 74 -1.13 6.59 30.30
CA ALA A 74 0.05 5.95 30.88
C ALA A 74 0.77 6.85 31.91
N VAL A 75 0.84 8.16 31.64
CA VAL A 75 1.40 9.13 32.60
C VAL A 75 0.55 9.16 33.87
N GLN A 76 -0.77 9.23 33.74
CA GLN A 76 -1.68 9.26 34.90
C GLN A 76 -1.63 7.94 35.69
N ALA A 77 -1.58 6.79 34.98
CA ALA A 77 -1.47 5.47 35.61
C ALA A 77 -0.14 5.29 36.38
N ALA A 78 0.95 5.92 35.92
CA ALA A 78 2.26 5.83 36.58
C ALA A 78 2.32 6.55 37.95
N GLU A 79 1.37 7.42 38.23
CA GLU A 79 1.22 8.08 39.54
C GLU A 79 0.45 7.21 40.54
N GLY A 80 -0.19 6.12 40.10
CA GLY A 80 -0.98 5.20 40.90
C GLY A 80 -0.18 4.10 41.58
N PHE A 81 -0.87 3.29 42.41
CA PHE A 81 -0.27 2.13 43.11
C PHE A 81 -0.02 0.92 42.19
N SER A 82 -0.76 0.78 41.14
CA SER A 82 -0.66 -0.31 40.15
C SER A 82 -0.80 0.28 38.75
N PHE A 83 0.32 0.37 38.05
CA PHE A 83 0.36 0.91 36.71
C PHE A 83 -0.52 0.04 35.74
N GLU A 84 -0.35 -1.29 35.81
CA GLU A 84 -0.97 -2.20 34.89
C GLU A 84 -2.51 -2.17 35.01
N GLU A 85 -3.05 -2.14 36.21
CA GLU A 85 -4.51 -2.05 36.42
C GLU A 85 -5.05 -0.69 35.99
N SER A 86 -4.47 0.38 36.51
CA SER A 86 -4.93 1.75 36.24
C SER A 86 -4.86 2.09 34.77
N PHE A 87 -3.79 1.66 34.08
CA PHE A 87 -3.63 1.88 32.66
C PHE A 87 -4.59 1.02 31.82
N THR A 88 -4.79 -0.23 32.19
CA THR A 88 -5.73 -1.13 31.48
C THR A 88 -7.15 -0.59 31.55
N ASP A 89 -7.60 -0.14 32.71
CA ASP A 89 -8.94 0.45 32.88
C ASP A 89 -9.10 1.71 32.01
N ALA A 90 -8.12 2.62 32.04
CA ALA A 90 -8.15 3.83 31.23
C ALA A 90 -8.08 3.55 29.72
N ALA A 91 -7.29 2.56 29.30
CA ALA A 91 -7.16 2.20 27.90
C ALA A 91 -8.43 1.53 27.35
N GLN A 92 -9.17 0.77 28.16
CA GLN A 92 -10.43 0.13 27.78
C GLN A 92 -11.60 1.12 27.59
N GLU A 93 -11.49 2.33 28.12
CA GLU A 93 -12.47 3.40 27.84
C GLU A 93 -12.35 3.96 26.42
N ILE A 94 -11.24 3.66 25.71
CA ILE A 94 -11.02 4.12 24.35
C ILE A 94 -11.59 3.08 23.38
N ASP A 95 -12.51 3.51 22.55
CA ASP A 95 -13.19 2.62 21.57
C ASP A 95 -12.21 1.97 20.58
N GLY A 96 -12.37 0.67 20.36
CA GLY A 96 -11.53 -0.09 19.42
C GLY A 96 -10.14 -0.46 19.94
N VAL A 97 -9.84 -0.24 21.20
CA VAL A 97 -8.59 -0.62 21.85
C VAL A 97 -8.72 -1.97 22.55
N ILE A 98 -7.76 -2.85 22.32
CA ILE A 98 -7.65 -4.17 22.95
C ILE A 98 -6.37 -4.17 23.80
N THR A 99 -6.49 -4.54 25.07
CA THR A 99 -5.37 -4.63 26.01
C THR A 99 -5.03 -6.08 26.36
N ALA A 100 -3.75 -6.38 26.50
CA ALA A 100 -3.24 -7.65 26.97
C ALA A 100 -2.04 -7.46 27.91
N MET A 101 -2.06 -8.14 29.06
CA MET A 101 -0.89 -8.12 29.97
C MET A 101 0.25 -8.94 29.38
N VAL A 102 1.44 -8.38 29.37
CA VAL A 102 2.68 -9.03 28.94
C VAL A 102 3.76 -8.86 30.02
N PRO A 103 4.80 -9.69 30.04
CA PRO A 103 5.83 -9.62 31.10
C PRO A 103 6.53 -8.25 31.22
N GLU A 104 6.53 -7.46 30.16
CA GLU A 104 7.17 -6.14 30.11
C GLU A 104 6.21 -4.99 30.47
N GLY A 105 4.89 -5.24 30.61
CA GLY A 105 3.87 -4.22 30.87
C GLY A 105 2.53 -4.55 30.24
N VAL A 106 1.84 -3.56 29.68
CA VAL A 106 0.54 -3.72 29.03
C VAL A 106 0.68 -3.52 27.52
N ARG A 107 0.37 -4.54 26.75
CA ARG A 107 0.28 -4.46 25.30
C ARG A 107 -1.09 -3.89 24.91
N VAL A 108 -1.08 -2.98 23.98
CA VAL A 108 -2.25 -2.32 23.42
C VAL A 108 -2.26 -2.53 21.92
N ASP A 109 -3.33 -3.08 21.41
CA ASP A 109 -3.57 -3.30 20.00
C ASP A 109 -4.81 -2.49 19.57
N TYR A 110 -4.70 -1.74 18.48
CA TYR A 110 -5.82 -1.01 17.89
C TYR A 110 -5.66 -0.89 16.39
N SER A 111 -6.75 -0.61 15.68
CA SER A 111 -6.73 -0.42 14.25
C SER A 111 -7.51 0.82 13.82
N VAL A 112 -7.04 1.46 12.75
CA VAL A 112 -7.69 2.62 12.12
C VAL A 112 -7.97 2.29 10.66
N VAL A 113 -9.21 2.51 10.22
CA VAL A 113 -9.62 2.25 8.84
C VAL A 113 -8.96 3.25 7.90
N ILE A 114 -8.27 2.74 6.87
CA ILE A 114 -7.71 3.55 5.78
C ILE A 114 -8.77 3.71 4.68
N ASN A 115 -9.38 2.58 4.26
CA ASN A 115 -10.45 2.53 3.26
C ASN A 115 -11.23 1.22 3.41
N ASP A 116 -12.22 0.96 2.52
CA ASP A 116 -13.11 -0.22 2.57
C ASP A 116 -12.39 -1.58 2.58
N ARG A 117 -11.09 -1.65 2.36
CA ARG A 117 -10.32 -2.89 2.22
C ARG A 117 -9.04 -2.93 3.07
N GLN A 118 -8.65 -1.81 3.63
CA GLN A 118 -7.37 -1.68 4.31
C GLN A 118 -7.53 -0.95 5.63
N GLN A 119 -6.81 -1.42 6.62
CA GLN A 119 -6.71 -0.81 7.93
C GLN A 119 -5.24 -0.66 8.34
N LEU A 120 -4.97 0.31 9.18
CA LEU A 120 -3.69 0.51 9.84
C LEU A 120 -3.77 -0.17 11.20
N SER A 121 -3.00 -1.24 11.39
CA SER A 121 -2.91 -1.97 12.65
C SER A 121 -1.70 -1.49 13.44
N VAL A 122 -1.93 -1.17 14.69
CA VAL A 122 -0.91 -0.67 15.62
C VAL A 122 -0.86 -1.57 16.84
N SER A 123 0.34 -1.98 17.22
CA SER A 123 0.64 -2.72 18.44
C SER A 123 1.74 -2.02 19.22
N VAL A 124 1.46 -1.68 20.47
CA VAL A 124 2.35 -0.93 21.34
C VAL A 124 2.37 -1.57 22.71
N VAL A 125 3.54 -1.64 23.35
CA VAL A 125 3.66 -2.01 24.77
C VAL A 125 3.94 -0.78 25.58
N PHE A 126 3.13 -0.58 26.62
CA PHE A 126 3.32 0.46 27.63
C PHE A 126 3.89 -0.16 28.91
N PHE A 127 4.80 0.53 29.54
CA PHE A 127 5.45 0.06 30.76
C PHE A 127 5.70 1.21 31.74
N SER A 128 5.70 0.89 33.01
CA SER A 128 6.04 1.85 34.06
C SER A 128 7.55 2.05 34.06
N SER A 129 8.02 3.16 33.46
CA SER A 129 9.43 3.52 33.47
C SER A 129 9.62 4.92 34.06
N PRO A 130 10.30 5.06 35.20
CA PRO A 130 10.58 6.39 35.77
C PRO A 130 11.62 7.19 34.99
N ALA A 131 12.28 6.60 33.98
CA ALA A 131 13.51 7.15 33.39
C ALA A 131 13.42 7.52 31.90
N GLY A 132 12.24 7.52 31.23
CA GLY A 132 12.17 8.08 29.90
C GLY A 132 11.24 7.42 28.90
N GLU A 133 11.46 6.19 28.45
CA GLU A 133 10.57 5.53 27.50
C GLU A 133 9.37 4.93 28.22
N ARG A 134 8.16 5.39 27.90
CA ARG A 134 6.91 4.89 28.47
C ARG A 134 6.25 3.83 27.61
N TYR A 135 6.58 3.79 26.34
CA TYR A 135 6.04 2.81 25.41
C TYR A 135 7.04 2.40 24.34
N ARG A 136 6.82 1.25 23.75
CA ARG A 136 7.56 0.74 22.58
C ARG A 136 6.60 0.26 21.52
N ILE A 137 6.73 0.78 20.30
CA ILE A 137 5.94 0.34 19.17
C ILE A 137 6.47 -1.02 18.70
N LEU A 138 5.61 -2.03 18.71
CA LEU A 138 5.93 -3.37 18.22
C LEU A 138 5.60 -3.50 16.71
N SER A 139 4.47 -2.94 16.30
CA SER A 139 4.00 -2.98 14.92
C SER A 139 3.25 -1.71 14.56
N TRP A 140 3.47 -1.22 13.34
CA TRP A 140 2.77 -0.08 12.74
C TRP A 140 2.68 -0.36 11.25
N GLN A 141 1.63 -1.03 10.82
CA GLN A 141 1.54 -1.53 9.45
C GLN A 141 0.13 -1.46 8.90
N SER A 142 0.03 -1.18 7.59
CA SER A 142 -1.23 -1.31 6.88
C SER A 142 -1.40 -2.73 6.36
N GLY A 143 -2.59 -3.31 6.59
CA GLY A 143 -2.96 -4.64 6.14
C GLY A 143 -4.38 -4.65 5.58
N THR A 144 -4.74 -5.78 4.98
CA THR A 144 -6.12 -6.06 4.58
C THR A 144 -6.81 -6.76 5.75
N GLU A 145 -8.10 -6.52 5.96
CA GLU A 145 -8.89 -7.11 7.06
C GLU A 145 -8.79 -8.65 7.13
N ALA A 146 -8.46 -9.30 6.01
CA ALA A 146 -8.27 -10.75 5.90
C ALA A 146 -6.96 -11.28 6.53
N ASP A 147 -5.99 -10.44 6.86
CA ASP A 147 -4.69 -10.87 7.41
C ASP A 147 -4.74 -11.17 8.91
N HIS A 148 -5.88 -10.99 9.58
CA HIS A 148 -6.05 -11.29 11.00
C HIS A 148 -6.51 -12.74 11.30
N GLU A 149 -6.92 -13.50 10.29
CA GLU A 149 -7.01 -14.95 10.45
C GLU A 149 -5.60 -15.53 10.30
N GLU A 150 -5.10 -16.17 11.35
CA GLU A 150 -3.84 -16.92 11.41
C GLU A 150 -3.66 -17.84 10.18
N SER A 151 -3.33 -17.28 9.06
CA SER A 151 -2.71 -18.06 8.01
C SER A 151 -1.22 -18.14 8.32
N SER A 152 -0.88 -19.09 9.18
CA SER A 152 0.45 -19.69 9.10
C SER A 152 0.71 -19.96 7.62
N PRO A 153 1.71 -19.33 6.98
CA PRO A 153 1.98 -19.62 5.58
C PRO A 153 2.16 -21.12 5.49
N ALA A 154 1.29 -21.80 4.74
CA ALA A 154 1.48 -23.19 4.41
C ALA A 154 2.81 -23.28 3.68
N VAL A 155 3.85 -23.59 4.41
CA VAL A 155 5.18 -23.86 3.84
C VAL A 155 4.97 -25.09 2.97
N TRP A 156 5.02 -24.89 1.67
CA TRP A 156 4.99 -26.00 0.72
C TRP A 156 6.13 -26.96 1.05
N ASP A 157 5.80 -28.16 1.52
CA ASP A 157 6.76 -29.17 2.00
C ASP A 157 7.29 -30.07 0.87
N GLY A 158 6.90 -29.83 -0.38
CA GLY A 158 7.37 -30.56 -1.53
C GLY A 158 6.82 -31.99 -1.69
N SER A 159 5.76 -32.34 -0.93
CA SER A 159 5.23 -33.73 -0.91
C SER A 159 4.41 -34.11 -2.14
N ASP A 160 4.05 -33.19 -3.03
CA ASP A 160 3.22 -33.44 -4.21
C ASP A 160 3.99 -33.86 -5.48
N LEU A 161 5.25 -34.27 -5.36
CA LEU A 161 6.08 -34.75 -6.46
C LEU A 161 6.38 -36.26 -6.32
N VAL A 162 5.35 -37.12 -6.34
CA VAL A 162 5.48 -38.57 -6.59
C VAL A 162 4.42 -39.01 -7.58
#